data_dea229e30c2d4a620623ec5145151787
#
_entry.id   dea229e30c2d4a620623ec5145151787
#
_cell.length_a   1.000
_cell.length_b   1.000
_cell.length_c   1.000
_cell.angle_alpha   90.00
_cell.angle_beta   90.00
_cell.angle_gamma   90.00
#
_symmetry.space_group_name_H-M   'P 1'
#
loop_
_entity.id
_entity.type
_entity.pdbx_description
1 polymer ?
#
loop_
_entity_poly.entity_id
_entity_poly.type
_entity_poly.pdbx_seq_one_letter_code
_entity_poly.pdbx_strand_id
1 'polypeptide(L)'
;MDLWEEPASLPRPADISKIAEREIRWARALHAAHGAAALEDVGLMTRIEAYRLGIDRTYEVMAETQVIEGCTRCVERYGGSCCFQGVEEQFDGFLLWLNLLMGYELPAERELGGSCLFVGPRGCKLRARPYFCIHYLCPPLQATLGAAVLERLEIVSSQEIGLGWEAELALRAWLKARWS
;
A
#
# COMPACT_ATOMS: atom_id res chain seq x y z
N MET A 1 -13.26 7.34 -22.29
CA MET A 1 -13.89 7.71 -21.00
C MET A 1 -12.78 7.58 -19.97
N ASP A 2 -12.30 8.71 -19.50
CA ASP A 2 -11.06 8.77 -18.72
C ASP A 2 -11.30 8.25 -17.31
N LEU A 3 -10.86 7.02 -17.03
CA LEU A 3 -10.96 6.39 -15.70
C LEU A 3 -10.08 7.08 -14.65
N TRP A 4 -9.30 8.07 -15.09
CA TRP A 4 -8.31 8.77 -14.27
C TRP A 4 -8.77 10.14 -13.78
N GLU A 5 -9.93 10.64 -14.25
CA GLU A 5 -10.50 11.87 -13.70
C GLU A 5 -11.04 11.61 -12.30
N GLU A 6 -10.36 12.20 -11.33
CA GLU A 6 -10.82 12.19 -9.94
C GLU A 6 -12.04 13.07 -9.77
N PRO A 7 -12.97 12.67 -8.88
CA PRO A 7 -14.14 13.48 -8.62
C PRO A 7 -13.74 14.87 -8.10
N ALA A 8 -14.18 15.91 -8.79
CA ALA A 8 -13.81 17.32 -8.52
C ALA A 8 -14.32 17.87 -7.17
N SER A 9 -15.10 17.10 -6.41
CA SER A 9 -15.83 17.59 -5.23
C SER A 9 -15.09 17.48 -3.90
N LEU A 10 -13.95 16.77 -3.84
CA LEU A 10 -13.09 16.77 -2.65
C LEU A 10 -11.84 17.62 -2.96
N PRO A 11 -11.73 18.82 -2.38
CA PRO A 11 -10.60 19.69 -2.65
C PRO A 11 -9.31 19.04 -2.15
N ARG A 12 -8.40 18.73 -3.06
CA ARG A 12 -7.01 18.41 -2.71
C ARG A 12 -6.34 19.70 -2.24
N PRO A 13 -5.69 19.70 -1.07
CA PRO A 13 -4.91 20.85 -0.65
C PRO A 13 -3.80 21.16 -1.67
N ALA A 14 -3.66 22.43 -2.02
CA ALA A 14 -2.70 22.89 -3.04
C ALA A 14 -1.22 22.86 -2.59
N ASP A 15 -0.95 22.53 -1.33
CA ASP A 15 0.42 22.49 -0.79
C ASP A 15 1.13 21.19 -1.17
N ILE A 16 2.01 21.28 -2.17
CA ILE A 16 2.80 20.18 -2.72
C ILE A 16 3.89 19.69 -1.74
N SER A 17 4.27 20.51 -0.75
CA SER A 17 5.37 20.20 0.18
C SER A 17 5.07 19.05 1.16
N LYS A 18 3.80 18.57 1.20
CA LYS A 18 3.34 17.54 2.14
C LYS A 18 2.37 16.56 1.47
N ILE A 19 2.82 15.93 0.38
CA ILE A 19 2.00 15.02 -0.43
C ILE A 19 1.40 13.91 0.43
N ALA A 20 2.19 13.21 1.22
CA ALA A 20 1.72 12.11 2.06
C ALA A 20 0.65 12.56 3.07
N GLU A 21 0.82 13.72 3.74
CA GLU A 21 -0.17 14.25 4.67
C GLU A 21 -1.48 14.61 3.98
N ARG A 22 -1.40 15.13 2.76
CA ARG A 22 -2.55 15.44 1.91
C ARG A 22 -3.32 14.17 1.55
N GLU A 23 -2.62 13.15 1.08
CA GLU A 23 -3.22 11.88 0.66
C GLU A 23 -3.84 11.14 1.87
N ILE A 24 -3.20 11.17 3.03
CA ILE A 24 -3.76 10.61 4.27
C ILE A 24 -5.06 11.33 4.67
N ARG A 25 -5.06 12.68 4.65
CA ARG A 25 -6.29 13.44 4.96
C ARG A 25 -7.41 13.13 3.99
N TRP A 26 -7.08 13.02 2.72
CA TRP A 26 -8.04 12.69 1.67
C TRP A 26 -8.60 11.26 1.84
N ALA A 27 -7.75 10.26 2.05
CA ALA A 27 -8.16 8.89 2.32
C ALA A 27 -9.08 8.78 3.56
N ARG A 28 -8.76 9.50 4.64
CA ARG A 28 -9.60 9.57 5.84
C ARG A 28 -10.95 10.23 5.57
N ALA A 29 -10.98 11.30 4.78
CA ALA A 29 -12.22 11.96 4.38
C ALA A 29 -13.10 11.05 3.51
N LEU A 30 -12.52 10.33 2.55
CA LEU A 30 -13.21 9.31 1.75
C LEU A 30 -13.80 8.22 2.64
N HIS A 31 -13.01 7.71 3.57
CA HIS A 31 -13.45 6.64 4.48
C HIS A 31 -14.58 7.12 5.41
N ALA A 32 -14.48 8.33 5.95
CA ALA A 32 -15.52 8.91 6.78
C ALA A 32 -16.83 9.12 6.00
N ALA A 33 -16.76 9.56 4.74
CA ALA A 33 -17.94 9.86 3.93
C ALA A 33 -18.56 8.60 3.29
N HIS A 34 -17.77 7.64 2.89
CA HIS A 34 -18.19 6.54 2.03
C HIS A 34 -17.80 5.14 2.55
N GLY A 35 -17.01 5.03 3.62
CA GLY A 35 -16.47 3.77 4.13
C GLY A 35 -17.55 2.75 4.47
N ALA A 36 -18.61 3.18 5.20
CA ALA A 36 -19.72 2.27 5.56
C ALA A 36 -20.40 1.69 4.32
N ALA A 37 -20.75 2.55 3.34
CA ALA A 37 -21.39 2.10 2.10
C ALA A 37 -20.45 1.23 1.23
N ALA A 38 -19.14 1.49 1.26
CA ALA A 38 -18.16 0.66 0.56
C ALA A 38 -18.05 -0.74 1.17
N LEU A 39 -18.04 -0.84 2.51
CA LEU A 39 -17.99 -2.09 3.24
C LEU A 39 -19.26 -2.96 3.07
N GLU A 40 -20.41 -2.34 2.77
CA GLU A 40 -21.67 -3.04 2.50
C GLU A 40 -21.79 -3.52 1.04
N ASP A 41 -20.95 -3.01 0.13
CA ASP A 41 -20.98 -3.38 -1.29
C ASP A 41 -20.25 -4.71 -1.53
N VAL A 42 -21.03 -5.79 -1.71
CA VAL A 42 -20.49 -7.15 -1.87
C VAL A 42 -19.55 -7.27 -3.06
N GLY A 43 -19.85 -6.61 -4.19
CA GLY A 43 -19.03 -6.67 -5.40
C GLY A 43 -17.67 -6.02 -5.21
N LEU A 44 -17.65 -4.85 -4.57
CA LEU A 44 -16.41 -4.14 -4.23
C LEU A 44 -15.60 -4.92 -3.21
N MET A 45 -16.24 -5.37 -2.13
CA MET A 45 -15.53 -6.09 -1.05
C MET A 45 -14.98 -7.44 -1.52
N THR A 46 -15.61 -8.11 -2.49
CA THR A 46 -15.05 -9.32 -3.11
C THR A 46 -13.69 -9.03 -3.77
N ARG A 47 -13.53 -7.88 -4.45
CA ARG A 47 -12.26 -7.48 -5.07
C ARG A 47 -11.20 -7.09 -4.04
N ILE A 48 -11.60 -6.34 -3.01
CA ILE A 48 -10.71 -5.96 -1.91
C ILE A 48 -10.23 -7.18 -1.14
N GLU A 49 -11.11 -8.16 -0.89
CA GLU A 49 -10.75 -9.40 -0.21
C GLU A 49 -9.81 -10.28 -1.06
N ALA A 50 -10.03 -10.37 -2.37
CA ALA A 50 -9.10 -11.04 -3.26
C ALA A 50 -7.70 -10.41 -3.20
N TYR A 51 -7.62 -9.09 -3.18
CA TYR A 51 -6.35 -8.37 -2.99
C TYR A 51 -5.72 -8.67 -1.63
N ARG A 52 -6.51 -8.64 -0.54
CA ARG A 52 -6.03 -8.97 0.80
C ARG A 52 -5.40 -10.36 0.85
N LEU A 53 -6.05 -11.36 0.23
CA LEU A 53 -5.50 -12.72 0.13
C LEU A 53 -4.21 -12.79 -0.70
N GLY A 54 -4.11 -11.98 -1.76
CA GLY A 54 -2.87 -11.83 -2.52
C GLY A 54 -1.72 -11.28 -1.67
N ILE A 55 -1.99 -10.25 -0.87
CA ILE A 55 -1.05 -9.67 0.08
C ILE A 55 -0.59 -10.73 1.11
N ASP A 56 -1.53 -11.46 1.71
CA ASP A 56 -1.22 -12.48 2.70
C ASP A 56 -0.32 -13.56 2.11
N ARG A 57 -0.56 -14.01 0.87
CA ARG A 57 0.28 -14.98 0.18
C ARG A 57 1.69 -14.45 -0.09
N THR A 58 1.85 -13.21 -0.52
CA THR A 58 3.17 -12.59 -0.69
C THR A 58 3.91 -12.54 0.65
N TYR A 59 3.20 -12.19 1.72
CA TYR A 59 3.76 -12.15 3.07
C TYR A 59 4.21 -13.52 3.57
N GLU A 60 3.43 -14.57 3.31
CA GLU A 60 3.80 -15.96 3.63
C GLU A 60 5.12 -16.35 2.96
N VAL A 61 5.24 -16.10 1.65
CA VAL A 61 6.47 -16.39 0.90
C VAL A 61 7.65 -15.56 1.41
N MET A 62 7.44 -14.27 1.70
CA MET A 62 8.47 -13.41 2.27
C MET A 62 8.92 -13.86 3.66
N ALA A 63 8.01 -14.42 4.47
CA ALA A 63 8.35 -14.99 5.78
C ALA A 63 9.14 -16.30 5.64
N GLU A 64 8.66 -17.23 4.82
CA GLU A 64 9.33 -18.51 4.56
C GLU A 64 10.75 -18.33 4.00
N THR A 65 10.96 -17.31 3.19
CA THR A 65 12.23 -16.99 2.55
C THR A 65 13.11 -16.03 3.36
N GLN A 66 12.71 -15.68 4.59
CA GLN A 66 13.45 -14.78 5.49
C GLN A 66 13.62 -13.33 4.97
N VAL A 67 12.85 -12.94 3.96
CA VAL A 67 12.86 -11.55 3.44
C VAL A 67 12.40 -10.57 4.50
N ILE A 68 11.30 -10.89 5.21
CA ILE A 68 10.77 -10.02 6.29
C ILE A 68 11.84 -9.81 7.36
N GLU A 69 12.49 -10.88 7.79
CA GLU A 69 13.55 -10.81 8.81
C GLU A 69 14.76 -10.01 8.32
N GLY A 70 15.16 -10.18 7.07
CA GLY A 70 16.21 -9.40 6.43
C GLY A 70 15.88 -7.90 6.40
N CYS A 71 14.65 -7.54 6.03
CA CYS A 71 14.17 -6.17 6.02
C CYS A 71 14.08 -5.58 7.44
N THR A 72 13.58 -6.35 8.42
CA THR A 72 13.52 -5.91 9.83
C THR A 72 14.91 -5.60 10.36
N ARG A 73 15.88 -6.50 10.16
CA ARG A 73 17.29 -6.23 10.54
C ARG A 73 17.87 -5.01 9.85
N CYS A 74 17.50 -4.75 8.59
CA CYS A 74 17.93 -3.55 7.87
C CYS A 74 17.35 -2.28 8.51
N VAL A 75 16.07 -2.29 8.88
CA VAL A 75 15.43 -1.16 9.56
C VAL A 75 16.11 -0.89 10.91
N GLU A 76 16.33 -1.91 11.72
CA GLU A 76 16.96 -1.80 13.05
C GLU A 76 18.41 -1.27 12.96
N ARG A 77 19.16 -1.73 11.97
CA ARG A 77 20.59 -1.46 11.89
C ARG A 77 20.95 -0.20 11.09
N TYR A 78 20.15 0.15 10.09
CA TYR A 78 20.45 1.20 9.12
C TYR A 78 19.30 2.19 8.91
N GLY A 79 18.22 2.11 9.68
CA GLY A 79 17.04 2.95 9.50
C GLY A 79 16.23 2.62 8.24
N GLY A 80 16.48 1.44 7.61
CA GLY A 80 15.76 1.00 6.41
C GLY A 80 16.25 1.68 5.14
N SER A 81 17.20 1.09 4.41
CA SER A 81 17.82 1.71 3.24
C SER A 81 16.87 1.95 2.05
N CYS A 82 15.84 1.09 1.84
CA CYS A 82 14.83 1.26 0.79
C CYS A 82 13.50 1.84 1.30
N CYS A 83 13.32 1.92 2.60
CA CYS A 83 12.17 2.54 3.25
C CYS A 83 12.55 3.92 3.82
N PHE A 84 13.26 4.73 3.03
CA PHE A 84 13.74 6.05 3.44
C PHE A 84 12.61 7.09 3.46
N GLN A 85 12.85 8.20 4.14
CA GLN A 85 11.96 9.35 4.16
C GLN A 85 11.71 9.88 2.74
N GLY A 86 10.44 10.04 2.37
CA GLY A 86 10.00 10.42 1.02
C GLY A 86 9.33 9.28 0.25
N VAL A 87 9.56 8.00 0.63
CA VAL A 87 8.83 6.86 0.01
C VAL A 87 7.32 6.93 0.28
N GLU A 88 6.91 7.52 1.39
CA GLU A 88 5.51 7.78 1.71
C GLU A 88 4.77 8.62 0.67
N GLU A 89 5.47 9.40 -0.12
CA GLU A 89 4.89 10.23 -1.19
C GLU A 89 4.46 9.42 -2.43
N GLN A 90 4.82 8.13 -2.48
CA GLN A 90 4.36 7.20 -3.51
C GLN A 90 2.96 6.64 -3.24
N PHE A 91 2.40 6.91 -2.05
CA PHE A 91 1.06 6.47 -1.69
C PHE A 91 0.04 7.53 -2.09
N ASP A 92 -0.89 7.17 -2.96
CA ASP A 92 -2.05 8.00 -3.24
C ASP A 92 -3.21 7.73 -2.26
N GLY A 93 -4.22 8.59 -2.28
CA GLY A 93 -5.35 8.48 -1.38
C GLY A 93 -6.21 7.25 -1.58
N PHE A 94 -6.29 6.68 -2.79
CA PHE A 94 -7.04 5.44 -3.03
C PHE A 94 -6.34 4.23 -2.43
N LEU A 95 -5.03 4.12 -2.60
CA LEU A 95 -4.22 3.07 -2.00
C LEU A 95 -4.27 3.13 -0.47
N LEU A 96 -4.24 4.35 0.10
CA LEU A 96 -4.42 4.56 1.53
C LEU A 96 -5.85 4.23 1.98
N TRP A 97 -6.87 4.55 1.18
CA TRP A 97 -8.25 4.19 1.49
C TRP A 97 -8.49 2.67 1.44
N LEU A 98 -7.85 1.94 0.52
CA LEU A 98 -7.85 0.47 0.54
C LEU A 98 -7.33 -0.08 1.87
N ASN A 99 -6.27 0.49 2.44
CA ASN A 99 -5.80 0.09 3.77
C ASN A 99 -6.90 0.29 4.84
N LEU A 100 -7.58 1.45 4.84
CA LEU A 100 -8.68 1.71 5.78
C LEU A 100 -9.85 0.74 5.60
N LEU A 101 -10.23 0.42 4.35
CA LEU A 101 -11.29 -0.56 4.06
C LEU A 101 -10.92 -1.99 4.48
N MET A 102 -9.63 -2.32 4.47
CA MET A 102 -9.11 -3.58 5.00
C MET A 102 -8.92 -3.58 6.53
N GLY A 103 -9.27 -2.47 7.22
CA GLY A 103 -9.19 -2.35 8.67
C GLY A 103 -7.83 -1.93 9.23
N TYR A 104 -6.92 -1.42 8.38
CA TYR A 104 -5.61 -0.91 8.83
C TYR A 104 -5.67 0.59 9.11
N GLU A 105 -4.99 1.01 10.17
CA GLU A 105 -4.89 2.42 10.54
C GLU A 105 -3.75 3.12 9.76
N LEU A 106 -3.99 4.37 9.37
CA LEU A 106 -2.96 5.21 8.78
C LEU A 106 -2.20 5.93 9.89
N PRO A 107 -0.86 5.80 9.99
CA PRO A 107 -0.07 6.53 10.97
C PRO A 107 -0.22 8.04 10.81
N ALA A 108 -0.20 8.76 11.91
CA ALA A 108 -0.18 10.22 11.94
C ALA A 108 1.26 10.76 12.03
N GLU A 109 2.15 9.98 12.64
CA GLU A 109 3.51 10.39 12.96
C GLU A 109 4.51 9.32 12.56
N ARG A 110 5.72 9.78 12.25
CA ARG A 110 6.86 8.92 11.92
C ARG A 110 7.45 8.32 13.20
N GLU A 111 7.55 7.00 13.25
CA GLU A 111 8.15 6.31 14.40
C GLU A 111 9.69 6.26 14.36
N LEU A 112 10.25 6.15 13.15
CA LEU A 112 11.69 6.00 12.97
C LEU A 112 12.24 7.18 12.17
N GLY A 113 13.13 7.94 12.75
CA GLY A 113 13.74 9.09 12.10
C GLY A 113 14.45 8.69 10.80
N GLY A 114 14.27 9.50 9.73
CA GLY A 114 14.89 9.25 8.43
C GLY A 114 14.22 8.14 7.58
N SER A 115 13.26 7.40 8.14
CA SER A 115 12.52 6.35 7.43
C SER A 115 11.20 6.85 6.85
N CYS A 116 10.56 6.06 6.00
CA CYS A 116 9.21 6.29 5.52
C CYS A 116 8.20 6.42 6.68
N LEU A 117 7.21 7.29 6.55
CA LEU A 117 6.16 7.53 7.56
C LEU A 117 5.44 6.25 7.99
N PHE A 118 5.29 5.31 7.07
CA PHE A 118 4.56 4.06 7.28
C PHE A 118 5.41 2.91 7.84
N VAL A 119 6.68 3.15 8.14
CA VAL A 119 7.60 2.13 8.67
C VAL A 119 7.68 2.23 10.19
N GLY A 120 7.52 1.08 10.83
CA GLY A 120 7.78 0.88 12.26
C GLY A 120 8.88 -0.16 12.50
N PRO A 121 9.19 -0.48 13.76
CA PRO A 121 10.25 -1.43 14.12
C PRO A 121 10.10 -2.83 13.50
N ARG A 122 8.88 -3.22 13.15
CA ARG A 122 8.57 -4.51 12.52
C ARG A 122 8.30 -4.43 11.02
N GLY A 123 8.78 -3.37 10.35
CA GLY A 123 8.55 -3.14 8.93
C GLY A 123 7.36 -2.23 8.62
N CYS A 124 6.83 -2.30 7.39
CA CYS A 124 5.72 -1.46 6.96
C CYS A 124 4.42 -1.80 7.71
N LYS A 125 3.71 -0.78 8.19
CA LYS A 125 2.43 -0.90 8.89
C LYS A 125 1.24 -1.05 7.93
N LEU A 126 1.44 -0.66 6.66
CA LEU A 126 0.42 -0.75 5.63
C LEU A 126 0.52 -2.06 4.86
N ARG A 127 -0.61 -2.55 4.41
CA ARG A 127 -0.71 -3.78 3.61
C ARG A 127 -0.83 -3.48 2.12
N ALA A 128 -1.79 -2.64 1.72
CA ALA A 128 -1.82 -2.11 0.36
C ALA A 128 -0.66 -1.13 0.18
N ARG A 129 0.26 -1.45 -0.72
CA ARG A 129 1.53 -0.74 -0.91
C ARG A 129 1.77 -0.43 -2.39
N PRO A 130 2.49 0.65 -2.72
CA PRO A 130 2.90 0.92 -4.09
C PRO A 130 3.74 -0.23 -4.67
N TYR A 131 3.67 -0.39 -5.99
CA TYR A 131 4.45 -1.37 -6.75
C TYR A 131 5.92 -1.46 -6.29
N PHE A 132 6.58 -0.32 -6.16
CA PHE A 132 7.97 -0.27 -5.70
C PHE A 132 8.20 -0.96 -4.35
N CYS A 133 7.30 -0.75 -3.38
CA CYS A 133 7.42 -1.33 -2.04
C CYS A 133 7.19 -2.84 -2.00
N ILE A 134 6.51 -3.39 -3.00
CA ILE A 134 6.20 -4.83 -3.09
C ILE A 134 7.29 -5.57 -3.86
N HIS A 135 7.68 -5.02 -5.01
CA HIS A 135 8.53 -5.71 -5.98
C HIS A 135 10.03 -5.48 -5.75
N TYR A 136 10.42 -4.35 -5.11
CA TYR A 136 11.82 -4.04 -4.93
C TYR A 136 12.46 -4.85 -3.81
N LEU A 137 13.47 -5.64 -4.18
CA LEU A 137 14.40 -6.29 -3.25
C LEU A 137 15.79 -5.65 -3.44
N CYS A 138 16.39 -5.18 -2.35
CA CYS A 138 17.71 -4.54 -2.44
C CYS A 138 18.80 -5.53 -2.86
N PRO A 139 19.86 -5.09 -3.59
CA PRO A 139 20.91 -5.98 -4.08
C PRO A 139 21.56 -6.87 -3.02
N PRO A 140 21.85 -6.39 -1.79
CA PRO A 140 22.38 -7.26 -0.73
C PRO A 140 21.43 -8.41 -0.38
N LEU A 141 20.11 -8.18 -0.35
CA LEU A 141 19.13 -9.20 -0.06
C LEU A 141 19.01 -10.19 -1.24
N GLN A 142 18.94 -9.68 -2.46
CA GLN A 142 18.91 -10.54 -3.67
C GLN A 142 20.10 -11.51 -3.72
N ALA A 143 21.30 -11.02 -3.37
CA ALA A 143 22.51 -11.83 -3.35
C ALA A 143 22.45 -13.01 -2.36
N THR A 144 21.62 -12.92 -1.33
CA THR A 144 21.47 -13.97 -0.30
C THR A 144 20.37 -15.00 -0.63
N LEU A 145 19.40 -14.64 -1.49
CA LEU A 145 18.20 -15.46 -1.70
C LEU A 145 18.35 -16.56 -2.76
N GLY A 146 19.17 -16.39 -3.74
CA GLY A 146 19.29 -17.32 -4.87
C GLY A 146 18.14 -17.24 -5.89
N ALA A 147 18.38 -17.73 -7.11
CA ALA A 147 17.50 -17.52 -8.26
C ALA A 147 16.08 -18.11 -8.08
N ALA A 148 15.96 -19.32 -7.55
CA ALA A 148 14.66 -19.98 -7.37
C ALA A 148 13.75 -19.26 -6.36
N VAL A 149 14.33 -18.67 -5.30
CA VAL A 149 13.59 -17.88 -4.33
C VAL A 149 13.16 -16.54 -4.93
N LEU A 150 14.04 -15.90 -5.70
CA LEU A 150 13.72 -14.66 -6.40
C LEU A 150 12.58 -14.84 -7.39
N GLU A 151 12.60 -15.91 -8.20
CA GLU A 151 11.52 -16.25 -9.13
C GLU A 151 10.18 -16.47 -8.40
N ARG A 152 10.19 -17.21 -7.28
CA ARG A 152 8.99 -17.43 -6.47
C ARG A 152 8.41 -16.12 -5.92
N LEU A 153 9.28 -15.23 -5.43
CA LEU A 153 8.88 -13.90 -4.93
C LEU A 153 8.32 -13.03 -6.05
N GLU A 154 8.92 -13.05 -7.24
CA GLU A 154 8.44 -12.31 -8.40
C GLU A 154 7.04 -12.77 -8.82
N ILE A 155 6.77 -14.08 -8.84
CA ILE A 155 5.45 -14.63 -9.18
C ILE A 155 4.39 -14.13 -8.20
N VAL A 156 4.60 -14.27 -6.89
CA VAL A 156 3.58 -13.89 -5.90
C VAL A 156 3.39 -12.37 -5.82
N SER A 157 4.47 -11.59 -5.92
CA SER A 157 4.38 -10.13 -5.91
C SER A 157 3.67 -9.58 -7.15
N SER A 158 3.89 -10.19 -8.32
CA SER A 158 3.19 -9.82 -9.55
C SER A 158 1.69 -10.12 -9.47
N GLN A 159 1.30 -11.24 -8.84
CA GLN A 159 -0.09 -11.57 -8.58
C GLN A 159 -0.73 -10.58 -7.60
N GLU A 160 -0.06 -10.24 -6.50
CA GLU A 160 -0.51 -9.23 -5.56
C GLU A 160 -0.76 -7.87 -6.25
N ILE A 161 0.18 -7.43 -7.08
CA ILE A 161 0.09 -6.17 -7.81
C ILE A 161 -1.11 -6.17 -8.77
N GLY A 162 -1.33 -7.27 -9.49
CA GLY A 162 -2.50 -7.43 -10.38
C GLY A 162 -3.82 -7.33 -9.63
N LEU A 163 -3.94 -8.03 -8.50
CA LEU A 163 -5.13 -7.97 -7.64
C LEU A 163 -5.32 -6.58 -7.02
N GLY A 164 -4.23 -5.91 -6.65
CA GLY A 164 -4.26 -4.53 -6.15
C GLY A 164 -4.80 -3.56 -7.19
N TRP A 165 -4.34 -3.68 -8.43
CA TRP A 165 -4.87 -2.89 -9.55
C TRP A 165 -6.37 -3.12 -9.75
N GLU A 166 -6.82 -4.37 -9.78
CA GLU A 166 -8.26 -4.69 -9.92
C GLU A 166 -9.09 -4.11 -8.78
N ALA A 167 -8.62 -4.19 -7.54
CA ALA A 167 -9.30 -3.63 -6.38
C ALA A 167 -9.38 -2.10 -6.45
N GLU A 168 -8.31 -1.44 -6.86
CA GLU A 168 -8.27 0.01 -7.01
C GLU A 168 -9.19 0.50 -8.13
N LEU A 169 -9.18 -0.14 -9.30
CA LEU A 169 -10.08 0.19 -10.40
C LEU A 169 -11.55 0.01 -9.99
N ALA A 170 -11.87 -1.08 -9.28
CA ALA A 170 -13.21 -1.31 -8.77
C ALA A 170 -13.63 -0.22 -7.78
N LEU A 171 -12.74 0.18 -6.86
CA LEU A 171 -13.00 1.24 -5.88
C LEU A 171 -13.23 2.61 -6.55
N ARG A 172 -12.40 2.96 -7.54
CA ARG A 172 -12.55 4.18 -8.32
C ARG A 172 -13.87 4.21 -9.10
N ALA A 173 -14.22 3.12 -9.77
CA ALA A 173 -15.47 2.98 -10.51
C ALA A 173 -16.68 3.05 -9.57
N TRP A 174 -16.62 2.37 -8.42
CA TRP A 174 -17.64 2.38 -7.39
C TRP A 174 -17.90 3.80 -6.84
N LEU A 175 -16.84 4.54 -6.55
CA LEU A 175 -16.93 5.90 -6.07
C LEU A 175 -17.52 6.83 -7.14
N LYS A 176 -17.04 6.72 -8.39
CA LYS A 176 -17.54 7.52 -9.52
C LYS A 176 -19.05 7.36 -9.74
N ALA A 177 -19.56 6.14 -9.64
CA ALA A 177 -20.99 5.85 -9.81
C ALA A 177 -21.89 6.50 -8.74
N ARG A 178 -21.33 6.91 -7.60
CA ARG A 178 -22.06 7.57 -6.48
C ARG A 178 -21.93 9.09 -6.49
N TRP A 179 -21.10 9.61 -7.36
CA TRP A 179 -20.94 11.07 -7.55
C TRP A 179 -21.67 11.60 -8.79
N SER A 180 -22.35 10.73 -9.53
CA SER A 180 -23.23 11.10 -10.63
C SER A 180 -24.62 11.39 -10.11
#